data_9505207fac2f4c07319dcc4ac20bf656
#
_entry.id   9505207fac2f4c07319dcc4ac20bf656
#
_cell.length_a   1.000
_cell.length_b   1.000
_cell.length_c   1.000
_cell.angle_alpha   90.00
_cell.angle_beta   90.00
_cell.angle_gamma   90.00
#
_symmetry.space_group_name_H-M   'P 1'
#
loop_
_entity.id
_entity.type
_entity.pdbx_description
1 polymer ?
#
loop_
_entity_poly.entity_id
_entity_poly.type
_entity_poly.pdbx_seq_one_letter_code
_entity_poly.pdbx_strand_id
1 'polypeptide(L)'
;VGGCFVFFTVLMQILHWCKVNVFKVIVLLGTFALAMAFAGNDLVNFVGVPLAGFSSYTDFMANGNGVANDYLMGALNEPAKTPFIFLFLSGVIMVISLITSKKAQNVIKTSVDLSRQDDGNEMFGSSAIARSLVRSMTTLGNNISKIIPEKVKVWLDSRFNKDEAILANGAAFDLVRASVNLVLAGLLIALGTSLKLPLSTTYVAFMVAMGSSLADRAWGRESAVFRVTGVLSVIGGWFITAGAAFIICFFVTMIMYFGGMTAMVIMIGVAAFILIRSNNKYRKKMKSEKQDDVFQQMLSSKDKAVVWNLLRQHVRENLVKVLDFAANTYGQMTDGFIREDLKSLRKAVSSTNDEKDILKKIRRKETLGMRRIDRNVAIEKNTWFHLGSN
;
A
#
# COMPACT_ATOMS: atom_id res chain seq x y z
N VAL A 1 2.82 5.54 -33.12
CA VAL A 1 3.56 6.07 -31.94
C VAL A 1 4.13 7.45 -32.28
N GLY A 2 4.96 7.60 -33.33
CA GLY A 2 5.61 8.88 -33.70
C GLY A 2 4.63 10.02 -33.94
N GLY A 3 3.52 9.78 -34.66
CA GLY A 3 2.49 10.80 -34.90
C GLY A 3 1.83 11.29 -33.61
N CYS A 4 1.51 10.40 -32.66
CA CYS A 4 0.98 10.77 -31.35
C CYS A 4 2.00 11.58 -30.55
N PHE A 5 3.27 11.20 -30.59
CA PHE A 5 4.34 11.94 -29.91
C PHE A 5 4.42 13.39 -30.41
N VAL A 6 4.45 13.58 -31.73
CA VAL A 6 4.48 14.92 -32.33
C VAL A 6 3.22 15.71 -31.99
N PHE A 7 2.04 15.08 -32.07
CA PHE A 7 0.76 15.72 -31.73
C PHE A 7 0.74 16.22 -30.29
N PHE A 8 1.09 15.34 -29.32
CA PHE A 8 1.08 15.73 -27.91
C PHE A 8 2.19 16.75 -27.58
N THR A 9 3.35 16.68 -28.22
CA THR A 9 4.41 17.69 -28.07
C THR A 9 3.92 19.07 -28.49
N VAL A 10 3.32 19.18 -29.68
CA VAL A 10 2.75 20.45 -30.18
C VAL A 10 1.61 20.93 -29.27
N LEU A 11 0.71 20.04 -28.88
CA LEU A 11 -0.39 20.37 -27.96
C LEU A 11 0.12 20.94 -26.64
N MET A 12 1.11 20.29 -26.01
CA MET A 12 1.69 20.74 -24.73
C MET A 12 2.43 22.09 -24.92
N GLN A 13 3.07 22.29 -26.06
CA GLN A 13 3.71 23.57 -26.37
C GLN A 13 2.68 24.71 -26.52
N ILE A 14 1.54 24.47 -27.19
CA ILE A 14 0.45 25.44 -27.29
C ILE A 14 -0.12 25.77 -25.91
N LEU A 15 -0.37 24.75 -25.07
CA LEU A 15 -0.87 24.94 -23.70
C LEU A 15 0.13 25.78 -22.87
N HIS A 16 1.43 25.54 -23.05
CA HIS A 16 2.47 26.32 -22.38
C HIS A 16 2.41 27.81 -22.78
N TRP A 17 2.24 28.09 -24.06
CA TRP A 17 2.06 29.47 -24.54
C TRP A 17 0.79 30.13 -24.02
N CYS A 18 -0.28 29.34 -23.82
CA CYS A 18 -1.51 29.80 -23.18
C CYS A 18 -1.37 29.97 -21.65
N LYS A 19 -0.16 29.84 -21.07
CA LYS A 19 0.11 29.93 -19.62
C LYS A 19 -0.64 28.89 -18.77
N VAL A 20 -1.07 27.78 -19.36
CA VAL A 20 -1.66 26.66 -18.65
C VAL A 20 -0.55 25.84 -18.00
N ASN A 21 -0.75 25.39 -16.76
CA ASN A 21 0.23 24.52 -16.10
C ASN A 21 0.22 23.13 -16.75
N VAL A 22 1.21 22.89 -17.62
CA VAL A 22 1.36 21.66 -18.41
C VAL A 22 1.44 20.41 -17.53
N PHE A 23 2.08 20.49 -16.36
CA PHE A 23 2.17 19.35 -15.44
C PHE A 23 0.81 18.90 -14.88
N LYS A 24 -0.12 19.84 -14.64
CA LYS A 24 -1.49 19.47 -14.24
C LYS A 24 -2.21 18.72 -15.36
N VAL A 25 -2.02 19.15 -16.60
CA VAL A 25 -2.62 18.46 -17.76
C VAL A 25 -2.01 17.07 -17.93
N ILE A 26 -0.68 16.94 -17.81
CA ILE A 26 0.02 15.65 -17.86
C ILE A 26 -0.47 14.71 -16.75
N VAL A 27 -0.64 15.23 -15.54
CA VAL A 27 -1.16 14.40 -14.41
C VAL A 27 -2.56 13.90 -14.71
N LEU A 28 -3.46 14.73 -15.23
CA LEU A 28 -4.82 14.32 -15.58
C LEU A 28 -4.83 13.29 -16.72
N LEU A 29 -4.15 13.55 -17.81
CA LEU A 29 -4.07 12.63 -18.95
C LEU A 29 -3.32 11.34 -18.57
N GLY A 30 -2.22 11.45 -17.81
CA GLY A 30 -1.44 10.33 -17.34
C GLY A 30 -2.23 9.44 -16.38
N THR A 31 -3.06 10.02 -15.51
CA THR A 31 -3.97 9.27 -14.64
C THR A 31 -4.99 8.49 -15.46
N PHE A 32 -5.57 9.11 -16.47
CA PHE A 32 -6.49 8.45 -17.40
C PHE A 32 -5.81 7.30 -18.15
N ALA A 33 -4.64 7.56 -18.75
CA ALA A 33 -3.87 6.55 -19.49
C ALA A 33 -3.45 5.38 -18.60
N LEU A 34 -3.00 5.67 -17.36
CA LEU A 34 -2.64 4.65 -16.39
C LEU A 34 -3.87 3.83 -15.97
N ALA A 35 -5.02 4.46 -15.74
CA ALA A 35 -6.27 3.76 -15.43
C ALA A 35 -6.70 2.81 -16.56
N MET A 36 -6.57 3.23 -17.82
CA MET A 36 -6.81 2.36 -18.99
C MET A 36 -5.82 1.17 -19.03
N ALA A 37 -4.54 1.43 -18.76
CA ALA A 37 -3.52 0.38 -18.73
C ALA A 37 -3.79 -0.64 -17.60
N PHE A 38 -4.21 -0.17 -16.42
CA PHE A 38 -4.65 -1.04 -15.32
C PHE A 38 -5.88 -1.87 -15.72
N ALA A 39 -6.90 -1.25 -16.29
CA ALA A 39 -8.11 -1.97 -16.71
C ALA A 39 -7.79 -3.04 -17.75
N GLY A 40 -6.94 -2.76 -18.72
CA GLY A 40 -6.53 -3.70 -19.77
C GLY A 40 -5.73 -4.89 -19.26
N ASN A 41 -4.96 -4.73 -18.21
CA ASN A 41 -4.15 -5.80 -17.63
C ASN A 41 -4.84 -6.48 -16.44
N ASP A 42 -5.27 -5.71 -15.43
CA ASP A 42 -5.77 -6.27 -14.19
C ASP A 42 -7.15 -6.94 -14.36
N LEU A 43 -8.03 -6.35 -15.16
CA LEU A 43 -9.34 -6.96 -15.44
C LEU A 43 -9.18 -8.32 -16.11
N VAL A 44 -8.29 -8.44 -17.08
CA VAL A 44 -8.00 -9.71 -17.77
C VAL A 44 -7.43 -10.75 -16.81
N ASN A 45 -6.54 -10.37 -15.91
CA ASN A 45 -5.95 -11.28 -14.93
C ASN A 45 -6.99 -11.84 -13.95
N PHE A 46 -8.00 -11.07 -13.56
CA PHE A 46 -9.03 -11.50 -12.62
C PHE A 46 -10.18 -12.27 -13.30
N VAL A 47 -10.59 -11.83 -14.47
CA VAL A 47 -11.79 -12.36 -15.18
C VAL A 47 -11.40 -13.37 -16.25
N GLY A 48 -10.19 -13.30 -16.77
CA GLY A 48 -9.74 -14.16 -17.88
C GLY A 48 -9.80 -15.64 -17.56
N VAL A 49 -9.36 -16.06 -16.36
CA VAL A 49 -9.37 -17.48 -15.98
C VAL A 49 -10.77 -18.07 -15.88
N PRO A 50 -11.75 -17.44 -15.16
CA PRO A 50 -13.14 -17.91 -15.18
C PRO A 50 -13.76 -17.93 -16.58
N LEU A 51 -13.46 -16.95 -17.43
CA LEU A 51 -13.99 -16.88 -18.79
C LEU A 51 -13.34 -17.91 -19.73
N ALA A 52 -12.06 -18.20 -19.57
CA ALA A 52 -11.41 -19.30 -20.27
C ALA A 52 -12.04 -20.65 -19.87
N GLY A 53 -12.31 -20.85 -18.58
CA GLY A 53 -13.05 -22.03 -18.09
C GLY A 53 -14.45 -22.13 -18.69
N PHE A 54 -15.18 -21.03 -18.76
CA PHE A 54 -16.51 -20.97 -19.40
C PHE A 54 -16.43 -21.26 -20.90
N SER A 55 -15.44 -20.70 -21.60
CA SER A 55 -15.21 -20.97 -23.02
C SER A 55 -14.89 -22.44 -23.27
N SER A 56 -14.06 -23.05 -22.45
CA SER A 56 -13.73 -24.49 -22.55
C SER A 56 -14.92 -25.37 -22.23
N TYR A 57 -15.76 -24.98 -21.26
CA TYR A 57 -17.00 -25.73 -20.99
C TYR A 57 -18.00 -25.65 -22.14
N THR A 58 -18.20 -24.47 -22.73
CA THR A 58 -19.10 -24.30 -23.88
C THR A 58 -18.62 -25.07 -25.12
N ASP A 59 -17.28 -25.09 -25.33
CA ASP A 59 -16.68 -25.89 -26.42
C ASP A 59 -16.85 -27.39 -26.17
N PHE A 60 -16.64 -27.87 -24.95
CA PHE A 60 -16.91 -29.26 -24.57
C PHE A 60 -18.35 -29.64 -24.76
N MET A 61 -19.31 -28.80 -24.40
CA MET A 61 -20.74 -29.07 -24.59
C MET A 61 -21.15 -29.09 -26.06
N ALA A 62 -20.47 -28.31 -26.91
CA ALA A 62 -20.78 -28.26 -28.35
C ALA A 62 -20.11 -29.37 -29.17
N ASN A 63 -18.84 -29.70 -28.82
CA ASN A 63 -17.98 -30.58 -29.65
C ASN A 63 -17.51 -31.83 -28.91
N GLY A 64 -17.82 -31.98 -27.62
CA GLY A 64 -17.37 -33.11 -26.80
C GLY A 64 -18.26 -34.34 -26.94
N ASN A 65 -17.63 -35.52 -26.83
CA ASN A 65 -18.31 -36.82 -26.90
C ASN A 65 -18.89 -37.27 -25.54
N GLY A 66 -19.09 -36.35 -24.58
CA GLY A 66 -19.64 -36.66 -23.26
C GLY A 66 -18.62 -37.19 -22.24
N VAL A 67 -17.39 -37.50 -22.66
CA VAL A 67 -16.30 -37.96 -21.77
C VAL A 67 -15.30 -36.83 -21.58
N ALA A 68 -15.32 -36.21 -20.39
CA ALA A 68 -14.50 -35.03 -20.09
C ALA A 68 -12.99 -35.32 -20.05
N ASN A 69 -12.61 -36.55 -19.69
CA ASN A 69 -11.20 -36.94 -19.56
C ASN A 69 -10.47 -37.12 -20.88
N ASP A 70 -11.20 -37.38 -21.96
CA ASP A 70 -10.62 -37.61 -23.28
C ASP A 70 -10.70 -36.38 -24.19
N TYR A 71 -11.33 -35.30 -23.72
CA TYR A 71 -11.52 -34.09 -24.49
C TYR A 71 -10.29 -33.17 -24.41
N LEU A 72 -9.64 -32.95 -25.55
CA LEU A 72 -8.55 -31.97 -25.68
C LEU A 72 -9.15 -30.56 -25.73
N MET A 73 -8.81 -29.71 -24.74
CA MET A 73 -9.29 -28.33 -24.65
C MET A 73 -8.66 -27.42 -25.71
N GLY A 74 -8.88 -27.70 -26.98
CA GLY A 74 -8.29 -26.98 -28.12
C GLY A 74 -8.69 -25.49 -28.15
N ALA A 75 -9.87 -25.16 -27.64
CA ALA A 75 -10.33 -23.78 -27.52
C ALA A 75 -9.42 -22.87 -26.66
N LEU A 76 -8.56 -23.44 -25.78
CA LEU A 76 -7.62 -22.67 -24.97
C LEU A 76 -6.35 -22.27 -25.75
N ASN A 77 -6.09 -22.85 -26.92
CA ASN A 77 -4.96 -22.47 -27.78
C ASN A 77 -5.24 -21.21 -28.61
N GLU A 78 -6.51 -20.83 -28.73
CA GLU A 78 -6.95 -19.62 -29.42
C GLU A 78 -7.39 -18.54 -28.43
N PRO A 79 -7.36 -17.23 -28.81
CA PRO A 79 -7.92 -16.18 -27.98
C PRO A 79 -9.39 -16.44 -27.67
N ALA A 80 -9.74 -16.57 -26.40
CA ALA A 80 -11.10 -16.84 -25.96
C ALA A 80 -12.06 -15.73 -26.41
N LYS A 81 -13.13 -16.09 -27.12
CA LYS A 81 -14.20 -15.17 -27.49
C LYS A 81 -15.05 -14.90 -26.26
N THR A 82 -14.82 -13.77 -25.63
CA THR A 82 -15.51 -13.39 -24.40
C THR A 82 -16.75 -12.57 -24.71
N PRO A 83 -17.93 -12.93 -24.21
CA PRO A 83 -19.11 -12.10 -24.34
C PRO A 83 -18.92 -10.74 -23.68
N PHE A 84 -19.21 -9.66 -24.40
CA PHE A 84 -19.04 -8.27 -23.94
C PHE A 84 -19.70 -8.00 -22.58
N ILE A 85 -20.86 -8.62 -22.33
CA ILE A 85 -21.62 -8.42 -21.09
C ILE A 85 -20.82 -8.80 -19.82
N PHE A 86 -20.03 -9.89 -19.89
CA PHE A 86 -19.20 -10.32 -18.75
C PHE A 86 -18.06 -9.33 -18.47
N LEU A 87 -17.42 -8.80 -19.51
CA LEU A 87 -16.38 -7.78 -19.37
C LEU A 87 -16.96 -6.47 -18.84
N PHE A 88 -18.11 -6.06 -19.35
CA PHE A 88 -18.77 -4.84 -18.89
C PHE A 88 -19.18 -4.95 -17.42
N LEU A 89 -19.87 -6.03 -17.02
CA LEU A 89 -20.30 -6.21 -15.62
C LEU A 89 -19.12 -6.32 -14.67
N SER A 90 -18.07 -7.04 -15.03
CA SER A 90 -16.86 -7.13 -14.20
C SER A 90 -16.13 -5.79 -14.07
N GLY A 91 -16.08 -4.99 -15.14
CA GLY A 91 -15.57 -3.63 -15.09
C GLY A 91 -16.36 -2.73 -14.14
N VAL A 92 -17.68 -2.77 -14.21
CA VAL A 92 -18.57 -2.02 -13.30
C VAL A 92 -18.36 -2.43 -11.85
N ILE A 93 -18.31 -3.74 -11.57
CA ILE A 93 -18.06 -4.27 -10.22
C ILE A 93 -16.68 -3.83 -9.71
N MET A 94 -15.67 -3.87 -10.57
CA MET A 94 -14.31 -3.41 -10.22
C MET A 94 -14.31 -1.93 -9.83
N VAL A 95 -14.93 -1.05 -10.61
CA VAL A 95 -15.02 0.39 -10.32
C VAL A 95 -15.73 0.63 -8.99
N ILE A 96 -16.90 0.02 -8.77
CA ILE A 96 -17.65 0.14 -7.52
C ILE A 96 -16.80 -0.35 -6.33
N SER A 97 -16.14 -1.49 -6.50
CA SER A 97 -15.29 -2.08 -5.46
C SER A 97 -14.12 -1.17 -5.09
N LEU A 98 -13.43 -0.58 -6.08
CA LEU A 98 -12.30 0.34 -5.85
C LEU A 98 -12.75 1.62 -5.15
N ILE A 99 -13.89 2.20 -5.56
CA ILE A 99 -14.41 3.43 -4.96
C ILE A 99 -14.82 3.18 -3.49
N THR A 100 -15.45 2.04 -3.21
CA THR A 100 -16.00 1.73 -1.88
C THR A 100 -14.99 1.09 -0.94
N SER A 101 -13.89 0.54 -1.45
CA SER A 101 -12.91 -0.22 -0.67
C SER A 101 -11.90 0.67 0.05
N LYS A 102 -12.08 0.84 1.35
CA LYS A 102 -11.08 1.50 2.21
C LYS A 102 -9.76 0.73 2.30
N LYS A 103 -9.77 -0.59 2.06
CA LYS A 103 -8.55 -1.41 2.02
C LYS A 103 -7.67 -1.01 0.83
N ALA A 104 -8.28 -0.79 -0.35
CA ALA A 104 -7.57 -0.32 -1.54
C ALA A 104 -6.94 1.07 -1.31
N GLN A 105 -7.68 1.98 -0.67
CA GLN A 105 -7.17 3.31 -0.32
C GLN A 105 -5.96 3.24 0.61
N ASN A 106 -5.92 2.32 1.57
CA ASN A 106 -4.77 2.15 2.47
C ASN A 106 -3.52 1.64 1.73
N VAL A 107 -3.65 0.80 0.71
CA VAL A 107 -2.52 0.35 -0.12
C VAL A 107 -1.92 1.53 -0.88
N ILE A 108 -2.77 2.36 -1.49
CA ILE A 108 -2.34 3.58 -2.19
C ILE A 108 -1.63 4.52 -1.22
N LYS A 109 -2.20 4.74 -0.03
CA LYS A 109 -1.60 5.59 1.00
C LYS A 109 -0.20 5.11 1.39
N THR A 110 0.00 3.81 1.61
CA THR A 110 1.33 3.24 1.94
C THR A 110 2.34 3.50 0.82
N SER A 111 1.94 3.31 -0.44
CA SER A 111 2.81 3.58 -1.60
C SER A 111 3.19 5.07 -1.68
N VAL A 112 2.22 5.96 -1.49
CA VAL A 112 2.44 7.41 -1.49
C VAL A 112 3.34 7.84 -0.32
N ASP A 113 3.09 7.32 0.89
CA ASP A 113 3.88 7.66 2.08
C ASP A 113 5.34 7.19 1.96
N LEU A 114 5.61 6.04 1.34
CA LEU A 114 6.98 5.56 1.08
C LEU A 114 7.70 6.40 0.01
N SER A 115 6.97 7.02 -0.90
CA SER A 115 7.53 7.84 -2.00
C SER A 115 7.63 9.34 -1.67
N ARG A 116 7.34 9.78 -0.45
CA ARG A 116 7.35 11.20 -0.06
C ARG A 116 8.72 11.87 -0.27
N GLN A 117 8.69 13.15 -0.64
CA GLN A 117 9.89 13.99 -0.77
C GLN A 117 10.32 14.63 0.55
N ASP A 118 9.36 14.85 1.45
CA ASP A 118 9.62 15.42 2.77
C ASP A 118 10.14 14.37 3.76
N ASP A 119 10.88 14.80 4.76
CA ASP A 119 11.28 14.01 5.93
C ASP A 119 10.06 13.83 6.84
N GLY A 120 9.11 13.03 6.37
CA GLY A 120 7.89 12.71 7.10
C GLY A 120 8.08 11.61 8.13
N ASN A 121 7.02 11.35 8.89
CA ASN A 121 7.01 10.28 9.89
C ASN A 121 7.18 8.92 9.23
N GLU A 122 8.29 8.27 9.52
CA GLU A 122 8.59 6.95 9.01
C GLU A 122 7.63 5.91 9.60
N MET A 123 6.84 5.26 8.74
CA MET A 123 5.82 4.26 9.14
C MET A 123 6.42 2.92 9.56
N PHE A 124 7.64 2.62 9.10
CA PHE A 124 8.31 1.33 9.30
C PHE A 124 9.45 1.46 10.30
N GLY A 125 9.69 0.37 11.05
CA GLY A 125 10.87 0.27 11.91
C GLY A 125 12.14 -0.02 11.11
N SER A 126 13.31 0.05 11.72
CA SER A 126 14.58 -0.37 11.09
C SER A 126 14.73 -1.89 11.12
N SER A 127 15.19 -2.51 10.03
CA SER A 127 15.56 -3.92 9.98
C SER A 127 17.07 -4.10 9.78
N ALA A 128 17.63 -5.24 10.21
CA ALA A 128 19.05 -5.55 10.03
C ALA A 128 19.42 -5.64 8.54
N ILE A 129 18.54 -6.24 7.74
CA ILE A 129 18.73 -6.40 6.29
C ILE A 129 18.75 -5.02 5.60
N ALA A 130 17.80 -4.13 5.94
CA ALA A 130 17.76 -2.79 5.37
C ALA A 130 19.00 -1.96 5.75
N ARG A 131 19.48 -2.07 7.00
CA ARG A 131 20.71 -1.40 7.42
C ARG A 131 21.94 -1.90 6.64
N SER A 132 22.06 -3.21 6.44
CA SER A 132 23.13 -3.79 5.66
C SER A 132 23.07 -3.34 4.20
N LEU A 133 21.89 -3.37 3.59
CA LEU A 133 21.68 -2.96 2.20
C LEU A 133 22.00 -1.48 1.99
N VAL A 134 21.48 -0.58 2.84
CA VAL A 134 21.78 0.85 2.76
C VAL A 134 23.27 1.14 2.95
N ARG A 135 23.92 0.44 3.88
CA ARG A 135 25.37 0.57 4.08
C ARG A 135 26.16 0.13 2.85
N SER A 136 25.83 -1.01 2.26
CA SER A 136 26.45 -1.51 1.04
C SER A 136 26.27 -0.53 -0.13
N MET A 137 25.05 -0.02 -0.33
CA MET A 137 24.75 0.95 -1.37
C MET A 137 25.47 2.28 -1.16
N THR A 138 25.60 2.75 0.07
CA THR A 138 26.37 3.96 0.41
C THR A 138 27.87 3.74 0.09
N THR A 139 28.42 2.58 0.42
CA THR A 139 29.81 2.23 0.10
C THR A 139 30.05 2.18 -1.40
N LEU A 140 29.13 1.54 -2.16
CA LEU A 140 29.19 1.52 -3.63
C LEU A 140 29.10 2.93 -4.22
N GLY A 141 28.16 3.75 -3.74
CA GLY A 141 27.99 5.14 -4.16
C GLY A 141 29.26 5.97 -3.92
N ASN A 142 29.89 5.82 -2.77
CA ASN A 142 31.15 6.50 -2.43
C ASN A 142 32.30 6.03 -3.36
N ASN A 143 32.36 4.75 -3.70
CA ASN A 143 33.39 4.23 -4.61
C ASN A 143 33.18 4.75 -6.03
N ILE A 144 31.94 4.75 -6.53
CA ILE A 144 31.59 5.32 -7.84
C ILE A 144 31.89 6.82 -7.87
N SER A 145 31.55 7.54 -6.79
CA SER A 145 31.82 8.98 -6.66
C SER A 145 33.31 9.33 -6.78
N LYS A 146 34.22 8.44 -6.40
CA LYS A 146 35.67 8.64 -6.57
C LYS A 146 36.12 8.58 -8.04
N ILE A 147 35.38 7.88 -8.89
CA ILE A 147 35.69 7.71 -10.31
C ILE A 147 35.15 8.88 -11.14
N ILE A 148 34.11 9.58 -10.64
CA ILE A 148 33.45 10.67 -11.36
C ILE A 148 34.31 11.95 -11.25
N PRO A 149 34.62 12.64 -12.38
CA PRO A 149 35.34 13.91 -12.39
C PRO A 149 34.60 14.98 -11.57
N GLU A 150 35.36 15.83 -10.86
CA GLU A 150 34.80 16.88 -9.97
C GLU A 150 33.82 17.82 -10.69
N LYS A 151 34.13 18.19 -11.93
CA LYS A 151 33.24 19.03 -12.76
C LYS A 151 31.86 18.43 -12.96
N VAL A 152 31.81 17.10 -13.13
CA VAL A 152 30.54 16.36 -13.30
C VAL A 152 29.77 16.30 -12.00
N LYS A 153 30.46 16.16 -10.87
CA LYS A 153 29.81 16.18 -9.53
C LYS A 153 29.16 17.54 -9.26
N VAL A 154 29.93 18.63 -9.45
CA VAL A 154 29.42 19.99 -9.23
C VAL A 154 28.22 20.27 -10.16
N TRP A 155 28.31 19.87 -11.43
CA TRP A 155 27.19 20.00 -12.35
C TRP A 155 25.98 19.17 -11.91
N LEU A 156 26.19 17.92 -11.46
CA LEU A 156 25.14 17.04 -10.97
C LEU A 156 24.49 17.65 -9.72
N ASP A 157 25.29 18.11 -8.76
CA ASP A 157 24.78 18.66 -7.50
C ASP A 157 24.03 19.99 -7.71
N SER A 158 24.41 20.79 -8.70
CA SER A 158 23.68 22.02 -9.07
C SER A 158 22.26 21.74 -9.60
N ARG A 159 21.96 20.49 -10.02
CA ARG A 159 20.61 20.08 -10.48
C ARG A 159 19.67 19.68 -9.35
N PHE A 160 20.19 19.47 -8.14
CA PHE A 160 19.41 19.07 -6.97
C PHE A 160 19.18 20.23 -6.03
N ASN A 161 18.48 21.26 -6.48
CA ASN A 161 18.08 22.38 -5.65
C ASN A 161 16.75 22.10 -4.97
N LYS A 162 16.77 21.84 -3.67
CA LYS A 162 15.57 21.55 -2.87
C LYS A 162 14.64 22.77 -2.71
N ASP A 163 15.17 23.97 -2.86
CA ASP A 163 14.42 25.21 -2.68
C ASP A 163 13.50 25.51 -3.88
N GLU A 164 13.74 24.89 -5.03
CA GLU A 164 12.92 25.01 -6.22
C GLU A 164 11.73 24.05 -6.25
N ALA A 165 11.69 23.03 -5.38
CA ALA A 165 10.59 22.09 -5.31
C ALA A 165 9.37 22.72 -4.64
N ILE A 166 8.41 23.21 -5.43
CA ILE A 166 7.15 23.77 -4.94
C ILE A 166 6.20 22.62 -4.58
N LEU A 167 6.26 22.19 -3.33
CA LEU A 167 5.31 21.24 -2.77
C LEU A 167 4.00 21.96 -2.41
N ALA A 168 2.90 21.53 -3.01
CA ALA A 168 1.58 21.98 -2.58
C ALA A 168 1.31 21.47 -1.14
N ASN A 169 0.61 22.26 -0.33
CA ASN A 169 0.31 21.91 1.06
C ASN A 169 -0.33 20.53 1.17
N GLY A 170 0.37 19.58 1.81
CA GLY A 170 -0.09 18.21 2.02
C GLY A 170 0.20 17.23 0.87
N ALA A 171 0.86 17.67 -0.22
CA ALA A 171 1.30 16.77 -1.28
C ALA A 171 2.51 15.94 -0.81
N ALA A 172 2.57 14.68 -1.23
CA ALA A 172 3.68 13.80 -0.92
C ALA A 172 4.92 14.07 -1.78
N PHE A 173 4.72 14.58 -3.00
CA PHE A 173 5.73 14.93 -3.98
C PHE A 173 5.21 16.00 -4.94
N ASP A 174 6.11 16.63 -5.68
CA ASP A 174 5.78 17.69 -6.60
C ASP A 174 5.08 17.20 -7.89
N LEU A 175 4.55 18.15 -8.68
CA LEU A 175 3.86 17.83 -9.93
C LEU A 175 4.80 17.25 -11.00
N VAL A 176 6.09 17.57 -10.96
CA VAL A 176 7.08 17.04 -11.91
C VAL A 176 7.25 15.55 -11.68
N ARG A 177 7.50 15.15 -10.43
CA ARG A 177 7.62 13.74 -10.07
C ARG A 177 6.31 12.99 -10.31
N ALA A 178 5.15 13.60 -9.99
CA ALA A 178 3.86 13.00 -10.29
C ALA A 178 3.71 12.69 -11.79
N SER A 179 4.09 13.63 -12.64
CA SER A 179 4.05 13.47 -14.10
C SER A 179 5.01 12.38 -14.59
N VAL A 180 6.24 12.35 -14.07
CA VAL A 180 7.23 11.32 -14.39
C VAL A 180 6.74 9.93 -13.99
N ASN A 181 6.21 9.79 -12.77
CA ASN A 181 5.68 8.52 -12.28
C ASN A 181 4.54 7.99 -13.16
N LEU A 182 3.60 8.85 -13.54
CA LEU A 182 2.48 8.47 -14.37
C LEU A 182 2.89 8.07 -15.78
N VAL A 183 3.77 8.85 -16.40
CA VAL A 183 4.26 8.58 -17.77
C VAL A 183 5.10 7.30 -17.80
N LEU A 184 6.07 7.15 -16.87
CA LEU A 184 6.91 5.97 -16.81
C LEU A 184 6.12 4.71 -16.48
N ALA A 185 5.24 4.75 -15.48
CA ALA A 185 4.42 3.60 -15.13
C ALA A 185 3.51 3.20 -16.30
N GLY A 186 2.83 4.17 -16.92
CA GLY A 186 1.98 3.93 -18.09
C GLY A 186 2.76 3.33 -19.27
N LEU A 187 3.94 3.86 -19.57
CA LEU A 187 4.80 3.37 -20.64
C LEU A 187 5.30 1.94 -20.38
N LEU A 188 5.78 1.65 -19.18
CA LEU A 188 6.28 0.31 -18.82
C LEU A 188 5.15 -0.74 -18.83
N ILE A 189 3.97 -0.38 -18.33
CA ILE A 189 2.81 -1.28 -18.36
C ILE A 189 2.35 -1.51 -19.80
N ALA A 190 2.24 -0.46 -20.62
CA ALA A 190 1.86 -0.59 -22.03
C ALA A 190 2.86 -1.45 -22.81
N LEU A 191 4.17 -1.24 -22.58
CA LEU A 191 5.22 -2.05 -23.19
C LEU A 191 5.10 -3.53 -22.81
N GLY A 192 4.98 -3.83 -21.51
CA GLY A 192 4.85 -5.19 -21.03
C GLY A 192 3.58 -5.88 -21.54
N THR A 193 2.45 -5.16 -21.58
CA THR A 193 1.20 -5.66 -22.14
C THR A 193 1.32 -5.92 -23.65
N SER A 194 2.00 -5.05 -24.39
CA SER A 194 2.26 -5.22 -25.82
C SER A 194 3.13 -6.46 -26.10
N LEU A 195 4.06 -6.76 -25.22
CA LEU A 195 4.90 -7.96 -25.28
C LEU A 195 4.22 -9.22 -24.70
N LYS A 196 2.93 -9.11 -24.31
CA LYS A 196 2.15 -10.19 -23.68
C LYS A 196 2.81 -10.76 -22.40
N LEU A 197 3.55 -9.91 -21.68
CA LEU A 197 4.16 -10.31 -20.42
C LEU A 197 3.13 -10.24 -19.28
N PRO A 198 3.05 -11.27 -18.42
CA PRO A 198 2.21 -11.22 -17.24
C PRO A 198 2.83 -10.24 -16.23
N LEU A 199 2.25 -9.04 -16.11
CA LEU A 199 2.72 -7.99 -15.22
C LEU A 199 1.76 -7.77 -14.06
N SER A 200 2.31 -7.43 -12.90
CA SER A 200 1.54 -6.75 -11.86
C SER A 200 1.69 -5.24 -12.06
N THR A 201 0.62 -4.58 -12.48
CA THR A 201 0.58 -3.13 -12.68
C THR A 201 0.87 -2.37 -11.39
N THR A 202 0.38 -2.87 -10.25
CA THR A 202 0.68 -2.33 -8.92
C THR A 202 2.17 -2.41 -8.60
N TYR A 203 2.84 -3.53 -8.94
CA TYR A 203 4.28 -3.68 -8.77
C TYR A 203 5.05 -2.65 -9.59
N VAL A 204 4.71 -2.51 -10.88
CA VAL A 204 5.37 -1.54 -11.77
C VAL A 204 5.21 -0.12 -11.26
N ALA A 205 3.99 0.30 -10.93
CA ALA A 205 3.71 1.64 -10.42
C ALA A 205 4.46 1.92 -9.10
N PHE A 206 4.50 0.93 -8.19
CA PHE A 206 5.22 1.04 -6.93
C PHE A 206 6.74 1.17 -7.15
N MET A 207 7.33 0.35 -8.02
CA MET A 207 8.76 0.40 -8.31
C MET A 207 9.18 1.69 -9.03
N VAL A 208 8.33 2.22 -9.91
CA VAL A 208 8.54 3.54 -10.53
C VAL A 208 8.53 4.65 -9.47
N ALA A 209 7.56 4.63 -8.55
CA ALA A 209 7.48 5.61 -7.47
C ALA A 209 8.70 5.54 -6.52
N MET A 210 9.19 4.33 -6.23
CA MET A 210 10.41 4.15 -5.42
C MET A 210 11.66 4.59 -6.18
N GLY A 211 11.78 4.23 -7.46
CA GLY A 211 12.91 4.62 -8.31
C GLY A 211 13.01 6.14 -8.50
N SER A 212 11.89 6.82 -8.74
CA SER A 212 11.85 8.28 -8.83
C SER A 212 12.20 8.95 -7.49
N SER A 213 11.78 8.36 -6.38
CA SER A 213 12.12 8.82 -5.03
C SER A 213 13.62 8.73 -4.74
N LEU A 214 14.27 7.68 -5.21
CA LEU A 214 15.73 7.54 -5.15
C LEU A 214 16.44 8.53 -6.08
N ALA A 215 15.95 8.70 -7.32
CA ALA A 215 16.51 9.61 -8.30
C ALA A 215 16.50 11.07 -7.80
N ASP A 216 15.45 11.48 -7.11
CA ASP A 216 15.33 12.83 -6.50
C ASP A 216 16.19 13.01 -5.25
N ARG A 217 16.95 12.01 -4.84
CA ARG A 217 17.69 12.05 -3.54
C ARG A 217 16.79 12.38 -2.34
N ALA A 218 15.51 12.02 -2.43
CA ALA A 218 14.52 12.28 -1.38
C ALA A 218 14.75 11.43 -0.11
N TRP A 219 15.59 10.40 -0.21
CA TRP A 219 15.92 9.53 0.92
C TRP A 219 17.19 10.02 1.62
N GLY A 220 17.03 10.73 2.72
CA GLY A 220 18.14 11.05 3.62
C GLY A 220 18.74 9.77 4.20
N ARG A 221 19.98 9.85 4.71
CA ARG A 221 20.72 8.68 5.22
C ARG A 221 19.97 7.93 6.33
N GLU A 222 19.27 8.64 7.20
CA GLU A 222 18.52 8.04 8.30
C GLU A 222 17.16 7.49 7.81
N SER A 223 16.43 8.26 6.99
CA SER A 223 15.14 7.83 6.45
C SER A 223 15.26 6.65 5.47
N ALA A 224 16.38 6.54 4.76
CA ALA A 224 16.61 5.46 3.79
C ALA A 224 16.47 4.05 4.41
N VAL A 225 16.95 3.83 5.63
CA VAL A 225 16.84 2.52 6.30
C VAL A 225 15.37 2.14 6.56
N PHE A 226 14.57 3.10 7.02
CA PHE A 226 13.15 2.87 7.30
C PHE A 226 12.36 2.64 6.01
N ARG A 227 12.64 3.43 4.97
CA ARG A 227 11.98 3.29 3.64
C ARG A 227 12.36 1.98 2.96
N VAL A 228 13.63 1.60 2.97
CA VAL A 228 14.08 0.28 2.46
C VAL A 228 13.41 -0.86 3.24
N THR A 229 13.28 -0.76 4.55
CA THR A 229 12.52 -1.75 5.34
C THR A 229 11.06 -1.81 4.88
N GLY A 230 10.42 -0.67 4.63
CA GLY A 230 9.06 -0.60 4.11
C GLY A 230 8.94 -1.26 2.73
N VAL A 231 9.82 -0.94 1.80
CA VAL A 231 9.86 -1.53 0.45
C VAL A 231 10.04 -3.04 0.51
N LEU A 232 11.02 -3.54 1.29
CA LEU A 232 11.25 -4.97 1.46
C LEU A 232 10.05 -5.67 2.10
N SER A 233 9.38 -5.03 3.06
CA SER A 233 8.18 -5.57 3.70
C SER A 233 7.00 -5.68 2.73
N VAL A 234 6.82 -4.68 1.86
CA VAL A 234 5.77 -4.70 0.82
C VAL A 234 6.06 -5.79 -0.21
N ILE A 235 7.27 -5.83 -0.75
CA ILE A 235 7.68 -6.84 -1.74
C ILE A 235 7.60 -8.24 -1.13
N GLY A 236 8.16 -8.45 0.07
CA GLY A 236 8.09 -9.73 0.78
C GLY A 236 6.64 -10.16 1.04
N GLY A 237 5.77 -9.21 1.38
CA GLY A 237 4.34 -9.45 1.54
C GLY A 237 3.67 -9.96 0.26
N TRP A 238 4.04 -9.44 -0.90
CA TRP A 238 3.52 -9.93 -2.19
C TRP A 238 3.93 -11.37 -2.47
N PHE A 239 5.20 -11.73 -2.27
CA PHE A 239 5.68 -13.10 -2.46
C PHE A 239 5.01 -14.08 -1.51
N ILE A 240 4.88 -13.72 -0.23
CA ILE A 240 4.20 -14.55 0.76
C ILE A 240 2.72 -14.73 0.39
N THR A 241 2.06 -13.65 -0.05
CA THR A 241 0.64 -13.70 -0.45
C THR A 241 0.46 -14.56 -1.70
N ALA A 242 1.33 -14.43 -2.70
CA ALA A 242 1.30 -15.24 -3.92
C ALA A 242 1.53 -16.73 -3.60
N GLY A 243 2.53 -17.04 -2.78
CA GLY A 243 2.80 -18.42 -2.34
C GLY A 243 1.64 -19.04 -1.55
N ALA A 244 1.07 -18.28 -0.62
CA ALA A 244 -0.11 -18.72 0.14
C ALA A 244 -1.33 -18.94 -0.77
N ALA A 245 -1.58 -18.03 -1.72
CA ALA A 245 -2.67 -18.14 -2.67
C ALA A 245 -2.50 -19.39 -3.56
N PHE A 246 -1.27 -19.66 -4.03
CA PHE A 246 -0.98 -20.86 -4.82
C PHE A 246 -1.28 -22.15 -4.03
N ILE A 247 -0.81 -22.24 -2.79
CA ILE A 247 -1.04 -23.41 -1.92
C ILE A 247 -2.54 -23.58 -1.65
N ILE A 248 -3.24 -22.51 -1.30
CA ILE A 248 -4.69 -22.57 -1.04
C ILE A 248 -5.45 -23.00 -2.31
N CYS A 249 -5.09 -22.42 -3.47
CA CYS A 249 -5.69 -22.75 -4.75
C CYS A 249 -5.52 -24.25 -5.08
N PHE A 250 -4.31 -24.79 -4.85
CA PHE A 250 -4.04 -26.22 -5.04
C PHE A 250 -4.98 -27.09 -4.21
N PHE A 251 -5.10 -26.84 -2.90
CA PHE A 251 -5.97 -27.63 -2.04
C PHE A 251 -7.46 -27.47 -2.40
N VAL A 252 -7.90 -26.26 -2.71
CA VAL A 252 -9.29 -25.99 -3.11
C VAL A 252 -9.62 -26.76 -4.41
N THR A 253 -8.72 -26.72 -5.39
CA THR A 253 -8.89 -27.45 -6.66
C THR A 253 -8.94 -28.95 -6.43
N MET A 254 -8.08 -29.51 -5.56
CA MET A 254 -8.12 -30.93 -5.20
C MET A 254 -9.44 -31.31 -4.56
N ILE A 255 -9.94 -30.52 -3.59
CA ILE A 255 -11.24 -30.75 -2.94
C ILE A 255 -12.37 -30.72 -3.97
N MET A 256 -12.35 -29.75 -4.89
CA MET A 256 -13.38 -29.63 -5.92
C MET A 256 -13.31 -30.76 -6.94
N TYR A 257 -12.11 -31.22 -7.30
CA TYR A 257 -11.89 -32.34 -8.21
C TYR A 257 -12.47 -33.65 -7.66
N PHE A 258 -12.14 -34.02 -6.40
CA PHE A 258 -12.62 -35.23 -5.80
C PHE A 258 -14.07 -35.16 -5.29
N GLY A 259 -14.52 -34.01 -4.86
CA GLY A 259 -15.86 -33.82 -4.28
C GLY A 259 -16.93 -33.39 -5.27
N GLY A 260 -16.57 -33.12 -6.53
CA GLY A 260 -17.48 -32.76 -7.61
C GLY A 260 -18.36 -31.52 -7.30
N MET A 261 -19.57 -31.53 -7.81
CA MET A 261 -20.53 -30.41 -7.71
C MET A 261 -20.86 -30.03 -6.25
N THR A 262 -20.96 -31.02 -5.37
CA THR A 262 -21.27 -30.78 -3.95
C THR A 262 -20.15 -29.99 -3.26
N ALA A 263 -18.90 -30.36 -3.52
CA ALA A 263 -17.75 -29.64 -2.98
C ALA A 263 -17.65 -28.21 -3.54
N MET A 264 -17.97 -28.00 -4.81
CA MET A 264 -18.00 -26.67 -5.43
C MET A 264 -18.98 -25.73 -4.72
N VAL A 265 -20.21 -26.19 -4.46
CA VAL A 265 -21.23 -25.38 -3.77
C VAL A 265 -20.79 -25.05 -2.34
N ILE A 266 -20.25 -26.03 -1.61
CA ILE A 266 -19.73 -25.83 -0.25
C ILE A 266 -18.59 -24.80 -0.28
N MET A 267 -17.63 -24.91 -1.19
CA MET A 267 -16.49 -24.00 -1.28
C MET A 267 -16.90 -22.56 -1.62
N ILE A 268 -17.91 -22.38 -2.47
CA ILE A 268 -18.50 -21.06 -2.74
C ILE A 268 -19.11 -20.47 -1.46
N GLY A 269 -19.86 -21.29 -0.70
CA GLY A 269 -20.42 -20.88 0.60
C GLY A 269 -19.34 -20.48 1.62
N VAL A 270 -18.26 -21.27 1.72
CA VAL A 270 -17.10 -20.96 2.57
C VAL A 270 -16.41 -19.66 2.16
N ALA A 271 -16.20 -19.45 0.85
CA ALA A 271 -15.60 -18.22 0.35
C ALA A 271 -16.47 -17.00 0.69
N ALA A 272 -17.78 -17.07 0.44
CA ALA A 272 -18.72 -16.00 0.80
C ALA A 272 -18.72 -15.70 2.30
N PHE A 273 -18.73 -16.74 3.15
CA PHE A 273 -18.66 -16.61 4.60
C PHE A 273 -17.36 -15.89 5.05
N ILE A 274 -16.22 -16.31 4.51
CA ILE A 274 -14.91 -15.70 4.84
C ILE A 274 -14.89 -14.23 4.42
N LEU A 275 -15.41 -13.88 3.24
CA LEU A 275 -15.48 -12.50 2.77
C LEU A 275 -16.36 -11.62 3.66
N ILE A 276 -17.55 -12.09 4.02
CA ILE A 276 -18.46 -11.36 4.93
C ILE A 276 -17.82 -11.18 6.30
N ARG A 277 -17.24 -12.23 6.88
CA ARG A 277 -16.57 -12.19 8.18
C ARG A 277 -15.37 -11.23 8.17
N SER A 278 -14.55 -11.29 7.11
CA SER A 278 -13.39 -10.39 6.93
C SER A 278 -13.82 -8.94 6.83
N ASN A 279 -14.88 -8.65 6.07
CA ASN A 279 -15.40 -7.30 5.93
C ASN A 279 -15.98 -6.76 7.24
N ASN A 280 -16.72 -7.59 7.98
CA ASN A 280 -17.26 -7.22 9.28
C ASN A 280 -16.17 -6.97 10.33
N LYS A 281 -15.12 -7.80 10.35
CA LYS A 281 -13.94 -7.60 11.21
C LYS A 281 -13.22 -6.29 10.86
N TYR A 282 -13.05 -6.00 9.58
CA TYR A 282 -12.45 -4.76 9.12
C TYR A 282 -13.29 -3.54 9.49
N ARG A 283 -14.61 -3.60 9.33
CA ARG A 283 -15.53 -2.51 9.74
C ARG A 283 -15.47 -2.24 11.25
N LYS A 284 -15.39 -3.29 12.09
CA LYS A 284 -15.23 -3.14 13.54
C LYS A 284 -13.90 -2.46 13.88
N LYS A 285 -12.80 -2.88 13.23
CA LYS A 285 -11.49 -2.26 13.41
C LYS A 285 -11.48 -0.79 13.02
N MET A 286 -12.11 -0.44 11.89
CA MET A 286 -12.22 0.96 11.44
C MET A 286 -13.10 1.83 12.35
N LYS A 287 -14.12 1.26 13.00
CA LYS A 287 -14.90 1.97 14.02
C LYS A 287 -14.07 2.25 15.27
N SER A 288 -13.24 1.32 15.68
CA SER A 288 -12.29 1.49 16.79
C SER A 288 -11.21 2.54 16.47
N GLU A 289 -10.71 2.57 15.23
CA GLU A 289 -9.71 3.57 14.79
C GLU A 289 -10.30 4.99 14.61
N LYS A 290 -11.61 5.11 14.32
CA LYS A 290 -12.30 6.42 14.30
C LYS A 290 -12.43 7.06 15.68
N GLN A 291 -12.26 6.30 16.75
CA GLN A 291 -12.22 6.81 18.11
C GLN A 291 -10.94 7.58 18.45
N ASP A 292 -9.95 7.59 17.55
CA ASP A 292 -8.74 8.44 17.59
C ASP A 292 -8.98 9.84 16.96
N ASP A 293 -10.18 10.39 17.13
CA ASP A 293 -10.57 11.67 16.52
C ASP A 293 -9.65 12.82 16.99
N VAL A 294 -9.23 12.79 18.25
CA VAL A 294 -8.30 13.76 18.83
C VAL A 294 -6.93 13.74 18.13
N PHE A 295 -6.41 12.56 17.79
CA PHE A 295 -5.14 12.44 17.08
C PHE A 295 -5.25 12.96 15.63
N GLN A 296 -6.35 12.70 14.95
CA GLN A 296 -6.58 13.21 13.60
C GLN A 296 -6.75 14.74 13.60
N GLN A 297 -7.44 15.30 14.58
CA GLN A 297 -7.55 16.75 14.76
C GLN A 297 -6.19 17.37 15.04
N MET A 298 -5.36 16.74 15.88
CA MET A 298 -4.00 17.17 16.16
C MET A 298 -3.12 17.19 14.89
N LEU A 299 -3.27 16.20 14.00
CA LEU A 299 -2.53 16.15 12.74
C LEU A 299 -3.00 17.19 11.71
N SER A 300 -4.27 17.55 11.73
CA SER A 300 -4.87 18.51 10.79
C SER A 300 -4.70 19.97 11.22
N SER A 301 -4.47 20.22 12.52
CA SER A 301 -4.32 21.58 13.05
C SER A 301 -2.97 22.20 12.65
N LYS A 302 -3.02 23.46 12.20
CA LYS A 302 -1.85 24.30 11.94
C LYS A 302 -1.43 25.13 13.16
N ASP A 303 -2.32 25.30 14.13
CA ASP A 303 -2.04 26.06 15.35
C ASP A 303 -1.34 25.18 16.38
N LYS A 304 -0.11 25.56 16.71
CA LYS A 304 0.76 24.83 17.64
C LYS A 304 0.19 24.77 19.06
N ALA A 305 -0.56 25.79 19.51
CA ALA A 305 -1.20 25.83 20.82
C ALA A 305 -2.38 24.83 20.89
N VAL A 306 -3.16 24.73 19.80
CA VAL A 306 -4.24 23.74 19.67
C VAL A 306 -3.65 22.33 19.66
N VAL A 307 -2.58 22.11 18.92
CA VAL A 307 -1.87 20.82 18.88
C VAL A 307 -1.41 20.39 20.28
N TRP A 308 -0.87 21.31 21.08
CA TRP A 308 -0.47 21.01 22.45
C TRP A 308 -1.64 20.59 23.35
N ASN A 309 -2.75 21.30 23.28
CA ASN A 309 -3.95 20.96 24.06
C ASN A 309 -4.51 19.60 23.68
N LEU A 310 -4.59 19.30 22.37
CA LEU A 310 -5.04 18.01 21.87
C LEU A 310 -4.09 16.87 22.24
N LEU A 311 -2.76 17.10 22.21
CA LEU A 311 -1.78 16.13 22.66
C LEU A 311 -1.95 15.83 24.15
N ARG A 312 -2.09 16.85 24.99
CA ARG A 312 -2.33 16.67 26.42
C ARG A 312 -3.60 15.89 26.71
N GLN A 313 -4.68 16.18 25.98
CA GLN A 313 -5.93 15.42 26.08
C GLN A 313 -5.71 13.96 25.70
N HIS A 314 -5.04 13.72 24.57
CA HIS A 314 -4.77 12.36 24.05
C HIS A 314 -3.93 11.52 25.04
N VAL A 315 -2.85 12.09 25.58
CA VAL A 315 -2.02 11.42 26.60
C VAL A 315 -2.84 11.09 27.85
N ARG A 316 -3.65 12.03 28.34
CA ARG A 316 -4.50 11.80 29.51
C ARG A 316 -5.54 10.69 29.29
N GLU A 317 -6.23 10.70 28.15
CA GLU A 317 -7.24 9.68 27.82
C GLU A 317 -6.60 8.29 27.71
N ASN A 318 -5.41 8.21 27.10
CA ASN A 318 -4.70 6.94 26.98
C ASN A 318 -4.19 6.45 28.33
N LEU A 319 -3.67 7.32 29.18
CA LEU A 319 -3.22 6.98 30.52
C LEU A 319 -4.37 6.36 31.35
N VAL A 320 -5.56 6.97 31.33
CA VAL A 320 -6.74 6.41 32.02
C VAL A 320 -7.07 5.01 31.49
N LYS A 321 -7.09 4.81 30.16
CA LYS A 321 -7.36 3.49 29.55
C LYS A 321 -6.33 2.44 29.97
N VAL A 322 -5.06 2.81 30.04
CA VAL A 322 -3.97 1.92 30.45
C VAL A 322 -4.10 1.51 31.93
N LEU A 323 -4.43 2.47 32.79
CA LEU A 323 -4.65 2.20 34.21
C LEU A 323 -5.86 1.29 34.43
N ASP A 324 -6.97 1.55 33.72
CA ASP A 324 -8.15 0.67 33.77
C ASP A 324 -7.83 -0.74 33.27
N PHE A 325 -7.07 -0.85 32.18
CA PHE A 325 -6.62 -2.14 31.67
C PHE A 325 -5.73 -2.87 32.69
N ALA A 326 -4.76 -2.17 33.29
CA ALA A 326 -3.87 -2.75 34.30
C ALA A 326 -4.64 -3.24 35.52
N ALA A 327 -5.59 -2.44 36.04
CA ALA A 327 -6.44 -2.79 37.16
C ALA A 327 -7.30 -4.04 36.86
N ASN A 328 -7.93 -4.07 35.69
CA ASN A 328 -8.77 -5.20 35.27
C ASN A 328 -7.94 -6.48 35.05
N THR A 329 -6.76 -6.35 34.43
CA THR A 329 -5.88 -7.49 34.16
C THR A 329 -5.29 -8.04 35.46
N TYR A 330 -4.92 -7.16 36.39
CA TYR A 330 -4.45 -7.54 37.71
C TYR A 330 -5.55 -8.31 38.47
N GLY A 331 -6.79 -7.82 38.48
CA GLY A 331 -7.94 -8.52 39.04
C GLY A 331 -8.13 -9.92 38.43
N GLN A 332 -8.09 -10.04 37.10
CA GLN A 332 -8.19 -11.32 36.40
C GLN A 332 -7.06 -12.30 36.78
N MET A 333 -5.82 -11.78 36.91
CA MET A 333 -4.69 -12.61 37.34
C MET A 333 -4.84 -13.08 38.76
N THR A 334 -5.25 -12.21 39.67
CA THR A 334 -5.47 -12.57 41.10
C THR A 334 -6.58 -13.59 41.26
N ASP A 335 -7.72 -13.37 40.60
CA ASP A 335 -8.84 -14.31 40.61
C ASP A 335 -8.49 -15.66 39.99
N GLY A 336 -7.76 -15.62 38.84
CA GLY A 336 -7.28 -16.82 38.17
C GLY A 336 -6.29 -17.63 39.01
N PHE A 337 -5.45 -16.93 39.77
CA PHE A 337 -4.51 -17.55 40.69
C PHE A 337 -5.22 -18.21 41.90
N ILE A 338 -6.15 -17.48 42.53
CA ILE A 338 -6.94 -17.99 43.69
C ILE A 338 -7.79 -19.21 43.29
N ARG A 339 -8.35 -19.22 42.08
CA ARG A 339 -9.20 -20.30 41.56
C ARG A 339 -8.42 -21.38 40.81
N GLU A 340 -7.12 -21.32 40.74
CA GLU A 340 -6.24 -22.22 39.97
C GLU A 340 -6.66 -22.35 38.48
N ASP A 341 -7.29 -21.27 37.91
CA ASP A 341 -7.76 -21.25 36.51
C ASP A 341 -6.64 -20.84 35.54
N LEU A 342 -5.93 -21.86 35.04
CA LEU A 342 -4.88 -21.66 34.02
C LEU A 342 -5.37 -20.99 32.73
N LYS A 343 -6.65 -21.16 32.38
CA LYS A 343 -7.22 -20.55 31.16
C LYS A 343 -7.35 -19.04 31.31
N SER A 344 -7.79 -18.57 32.46
CA SER A 344 -7.88 -17.16 32.81
C SER A 344 -6.50 -16.52 32.86
N LEU A 345 -5.51 -17.19 33.47
CA LEU A 345 -4.13 -16.72 33.53
C LEU A 345 -3.50 -16.59 32.13
N ARG A 346 -3.67 -17.59 31.26
CA ARG A 346 -3.20 -17.54 29.87
C ARG A 346 -3.85 -16.41 29.07
N LYS A 347 -5.15 -16.17 29.31
CA LYS A 347 -5.86 -15.06 28.68
C LYS A 347 -5.32 -13.71 29.13
N ALA A 348 -5.01 -13.53 30.41
CA ALA A 348 -4.41 -12.31 30.93
C ALA A 348 -3.03 -12.03 30.31
N VAL A 349 -2.17 -13.06 30.17
CA VAL A 349 -0.87 -12.94 29.49
C VAL A 349 -1.03 -12.55 28.03
N SER A 350 -1.95 -13.18 27.30
CA SER A 350 -2.22 -12.83 25.90
C SER A 350 -2.70 -11.38 25.77
N SER A 351 -3.65 -10.96 26.62
CA SER A 351 -4.17 -9.58 26.62
C SER A 351 -3.08 -8.56 26.92
N THR A 352 -2.16 -8.85 27.83
CA THR A 352 -1.04 -7.97 28.17
C THR A 352 -0.06 -7.83 27.00
N ASN A 353 0.20 -8.90 26.25
CA ASN A 353 1.05 -8.83 25.06
C ASN A 353 0.39 -8.03 23.93
N ASP A 354 -0.91 -8.18 23.73
CA ASP A 354 -1.66 -7.40 22.75
C ASP A 354 -1.66 -5.91 23.11
N GLU A 355 -1.86 -5.58 24.41
CA GLU A 355 -1.86 -4.20 24.90
C GLU A 355 -0.49 -3.55 24.78
N LYS A 356 0.60 -4.27 25.03
CA LYS A 356 1.97 -3.80 24.82
C LYS A 356 2.20 -3.29 23.39
N ASP A 357 1.64 -3.96 22.38
CA ASP A 357 1.77 -3.54 20.99
C ASP A 357 0.89 -2.33 20.67
N ILE A 358 -0.27 -2.22 21.32
CA ILE A 358 -1.13 -1.02 21.24
C ILE A 358 -0.41 0.18 21.84
N LEU A 359 0.18 0.03 23.02
CA LEU A 359 0.94 1.09 23.72
C LEU A 359 2.13 1.60 22.91
N LYS A 360 2.87 0.71 22.24
CA LYS A 360 3.94 1.14 21.33
C LYS A 360 3.43 2.02 20.20
N LYS A 361 2.24 1.72 19.64
CA LYS A 361 1.63 2.54 18.59
C LYS A 361 1.16 3.89 19.12
N ILE A 362 0.54 3.91 20.31
CA ILE A 362 0.11 5.14 20.98
C ILE A 362 1.31 6.05 21.23
N ARG A 363 2.38 5.52 21.82
CA ARG A 363 3.62 6.26 22.10
C ARG A 363 4.23 6.87 20.85
N ARG A 364 4.24 6.15 19.73
CA ARG A 364 4.66 6.70 18.44
C ARG A 364 3.81 7.90 18.03
N LYS A 365 2.48 7.80 18.13
CA LYS A 365 1.55 8.89 17.81
C LYS A 365 1.79 10.11 18.68
N GLU A 366 1.99 9.92 19.97
CA GLU A 366 2.25 10.98 20.93
C GLU A 366 3.59 11.67 20.67
N THR A 367 4.64 10.90 20.35
CA THR A 367 5.94 11.46 19.95
C THR A 367 5.82 12.32 18.68
N LEU A 368 4.96 11.93 17.74
CA LEU A 368 4.66 12.73 16.55
C LEU A 368 3.95 14.04 16.90
N GLY A 369 3.05 14.01 17.86
CA GLY A 369 2.42 15.21 18.40
C GLY A 369 3.43 16.18 19.00
N MET A 370 4.39 15.67 19.79
CA MET A 370 5.47 16.48 20.38
C MET A 370 6.32 17.19 19.34
N ARG A 371 6.58 16.60 18.19
CA ARG A 371 7.35 17.22 17.10
C ARG A 371 6.62 18.37 16.42
N ARG A 372 5.30 18.48 16.57
CA ARG A 372 4.46 19.50 15.94
C ARG A 372 4.19 20.72 16.80
N ILE A 373 4.47 20.66 18.08
CA ILE A 373 4.33 21.80 18.99
C ILE A 373 5.50 22.76 18.87
N ASP A 374 5.39 23.91 19.51
CA ASP A 374 6.50 24.88 19.57
C ASP A 374 7.72 24.27 20.27
N ARG A 375 8.92 24.55 19.75
CA ARG A 375 10.17 23.99 20.26
C ARG A 375 10.40 24.34 21.74
N ASN A 376 10.09 25.56 22.15
CA ASN A 376 10.29 26.01 23.54
C ASN A 376 9.32 25.26 24.46
N VAL A 377 8.06 25.12 24.05
CA VAL A 377 7.05 24.35 24.79
C VAL A 377 7.43 22.87 24.84
N ALA A 378 7.95 22.31 23.74
CA ALA A 378 8.40 20.93 23.70
C ALA A 378 9.53 20.67 24.70
N ILE A 379 10.51 21.56 24.81
CA ILE A 379 11.64 21.46 25.77
C ILE A 379 11.11 21.59 27.20
N GLU A 380 10.30 22.61 27.48
CA GLU A 380 9.76 22.87 28.83
C GLU A 380 8.90 21.71 29.35
N LYS A 381 8.06 21.12 28.47
CA LYS A 381 7.09 20.07 28.83
C LYS A 381 7.60 18.65 28.59
N ASN A 382 8.85 18.48 28.16
CA ASN A 382 9.44 17.18 27.84
C ASN A 382 9.35 16.18 29.01
N THR A 383 9.68 16.63 30.22
CA THR A 383 9.62 15.78 31.42
C THR A 383 8.19 15.32 31.71
N TRP A 384 7.22 16.24 31.64
CA TRP A 384 5.82 15.89 31.80
C TRP A 384 5.34 14.87 30.77
N PHE A 385 5.71 15.07 29.51
CA PHE A 385 5.35 14.16 28.44
C PHE A 385 5.91 12.76 28.68
N HIS A 386 7.18 12.63 29.05
CA HIS A 386 7.80 11.34 29.30
C HIS A 386 7.26 10.64 30.53
N LEU A 387 6.85 11.37 31.56
CA LEU A 387 6.18 10.79 32.73
C LEU A 387 4.79 10.24 32.39
N GLY A 388 4.06 10.87 31.47
CA GLY A 388 2.73 10.43 31.06
C GLY A 388 2.71 9.35 29.97
N SER A 389 3.79 9.21 29.18
CA SER A 389 3.82 8.28 28.04
C SER A 389 4.77 7.08 28.22
N ASN A 390 5.53 7.03 29.31
CA ASN A 390 6.37 5.90 29.72
C ASN A 390 5.72 5.08 30.81
#